data_3f3a65cf0afc9e6f1bec1abfd8ff534b
#
_entry.id   3f3a65cf0afc9e6f1bec1abfd8ff534b
#
_cell.length_a   1.000
_cell.length_b   1.000
_cell.length_c   1.000
_cell.angle_alpha   90.00
_cell.angle_beta   90.00
_cell.angle_gamma   90.00
#
_symmetry.space_group_name_H-M   'P 1'
#
loop_
_entity.id
_entity.type
_entity.pdbx_description
1 polymer ?
#
loop_
_entity_poly.entity_id
_entity_poly.type
_entity_poly.pdbx_seq_one_letter_code
_entity_poly.pdbx_strand_id
1 'polypeptide(L)'
;MIFDHRTYTCKPGSIKAHLDLYEKMGIAPQSRLLGKPVLYGTTEVGDVNSYVHVWAYKDLADRTAKRAAMWADPEWLAYVKASGELGALIKQVNIILNATSFFKLPGS
;
A
#
# COMPACT_ATOMS: atom_id res chain seq x y z
N MET A 1 -4.95 -16.28 -7.25
CA MET A 1 -4.61 -14.87 -7.01
C MET A 1 -5.23 -14.41 -5.71
N ILE A 2 -4.46 -13.66 -4.95
CA ILE A 2 -4.92 -13.02 -3.71
C ILE A 2 -4.75 -11.51 -3.81
N PHE A 3 -5.53 -10.79 -3.00
CA PHE A 3 -5.45 -9.34 -2.88
C PHE A 3 -5.17 -8.96 -1.44
N ASP A 4 -4.17 -8.13 -1.24
CA ASP A 4 -3.84 -7.55 0.06
C ASP A 4 -4.51 -6.17 0.09
N HIS A 5 -5.67 -6.11 0.75
CA HIS A 5 -6.49 -4.90 0.87
C HIS A 5 -6.10 -4.21 2.17
N ARG A 6 -5.54 -3.03 2.05
CA ARG A 6 -4.96 -2.30 3.18
C ARG A 6 -5.67 -0.97 3.38
N THR A 7 -6.10 -0.73 4.61
CA THR A 7 -6.72 0.54 5.02
C THR A 7 -5.84 1.19 6.08
N TYR A 8 -5.32 2.38 5.77
CA TYR A 8 -4.44 3.12 6.65
C TYR A 8 -5.13 4.40 7.09
N THR A 9 -4.95 4.76 8.36
CA THR A 9 -5.54 5.97 8.96
C THR A 9 -4.42 6.89 9.42
N CYS A 10 -4.55 8.18 9.11
CA CYS A 10 -3.62 9.22 9.48
C CYS A 10 -4.22 10.13 10.56
N LYS A 11 -3.38 10.86 11.26
CA LYS A 11 -3.82 11.93 12.16
C LYS A 11 -4.65 12.94 11.39
N PRO A 12 -5.72 13.51 11.99
CA PRO A 12 -6.52 14.53 11.31
C PRO A 12 -5.67 15.65 10.71
N GLY A 13 -5.92 15.95 9.44
CA GLY A 13 -5.20 17.00 8.70
C GLY A 13 -3.85 16.62 8.13
N SER A 14 -3.39 15.37 8.33
CA SER A 14 -2.04 14.96 7.91
C SER A 14 -2.00 14.06 6.66
N ILE A 15 -3.15 13.60 6.17
CA ILE A 15 -3.19 12.63 5.07
C ILE A 15 -2.56 13.17 3.78
N LYS A 16 -2.75 14.46 3.47
CA LYS A 16 -2.17 15.04 2.26
C LYS A 16 -0.64 15.03 2.33
N ALA A 17 -0.06 15.47 3.44
CA ALA A 17 1.38 15.47 3.61
C ALA A 17 1.93 14.04 3.56
N HIS A 18 1.23 13.08 4.17
CA HIS A 18 1.60 11.68 4.15
C HIS A 18 1.62 11.11 2.72
N LEU A 19 0.58 11.36 1.95
CA LEU A 19 0.48 10.84 0.57
C LEU A 19 1.41 11.57 -0.40
N ASP A 20 1.66 12.88 -0.21
CA ASP A 20 2.65 13.61 -0.98
C ASP A 20 4.05 13.00 -0.79
N LEU A 21 4.40 12.66 0.45
CA LEU A 21 5.66 12.00 0.75
C LEU A 21 5.75 10.61 0.10
N TYR A 22 4.66 9.84 0.17
CA TYR A 22 4.59 8.53 -0.47
C TYR A 22 4.77 8.64 -1.99
N GLU A 23 4.09 9.57 -2.64
CA GLU A 23 4.22 9.79 -4.08
C GLU A 23 5.67 10.14 -4.45
N LYS A 24 6.32 10.93 -3.63
CA LYS A 24 7.70 11.36 -3.88
C LYS A 24 8.71 10.24 -3.67
N MET A 25 8.57 9.44 -2.62
CA MET A 25 9.62 8.51 -2.18
C MET A 25 9.20 7.04 -2.14
N GLY A 26 7.92 6.73 -2.01
CA GLY A 26 7.46 5.38 -1.71
C GLY A 26 6.90 4.60 -2.89
N ILE A 27 6.12 5.26 -3.75
CA ILE A 27 5.40 4.54 -4.83
C ILE A 27 6.36 3.86 -5.81
N ALA A 28 7.47 4.50 -6.16
CA ALA A 28 8.41 3.95 -7.12
C ALA A 28 9.07 2.65 -6.62
N PRO A 29 9.74 2.63 -5.44
CA PRO A 29 10.32 1.38 -4.95
C PRO A 29 9.26 0.33 -4.62
N GLN A 30 8.12 0.72 -4.05
CA GLN A 30 7.08 -0.23 -3.72
C GLN A 30 6.51 -0.91 -4.97
N SER A 31 6.22 -0.14 -6.02
CA SER A 31 5.71 -0.69 -7.28
C SER A 31 6.74 -1.54 -8.01
N ARG A 32 8.01 -1.18 -7.93
CA ARG A 32 9.10 -1.97 -8.51
C ARG A 32 9.21 -3.35 -7.88
N LEU A 33 8.98 -3.44 -6.58
CA LEU A 33 9.15 -4.68 -5.82
C LEU A 33 7.87 -5.50 -5.68
N LEU A 34 6.72 -4.85 -5.52
CA LEU A 34 5.43 -5.54 -5.36
C LEU A 34 4.62 -5.67 -6.65
N GLY A 35 4.99 -4.94 -7.69
CA GLY A 35 4.11 -4.71 -8.83
C GLY A 35 3.24 -3.48 -8.61
N LYS A 36 2.61 -2.98 -9.65
CA LYS A 36 1.74 -1.81 -9.55
C LYS A 36 0.52 -2.14 -8.67
N PRO A 37 0.06 -1.19 -7.85
CA PRO A 37 -1.15 -1.43 -7.06
C PRO A 37 -2.38 -1.60 -7.98
N VAL A 38 -3.30 -2.44 -7.54
CA VAL A 38 -4.58 -2.64 -8.21
C VAL A 38 -5.48 -1.42 -8.02
N LEU A 39 -5.35 -0.78 -6.86
CA LEU A 39 -6.14 0.39 -6.48
C LEU A 39 -5.33 1.20 -5.47
N TYR A 40 -5.47 2.52 -5.53
CA TYR A 40 -4.92 3.43 -4.54
C TYR A 40 -5.85 4.63 -4.46
N GLY A 41 -6.55 4.81 -3.35
CA GLY A 41 -7.59 5.84 -3.25
C GLY A 41 -7.75 6.40 -1.87
N THR A 42 -8.20 7.65 -1.83
CA THR A 42 -8.56 8.36 -0.59
C THR A 42 -10.07 8.30 -0.40
N THR A 43 -10.51 8.54 0.83
CA THR A 43 -11.93 8.51 1.17
C THR A 43 -12.60 9.84 0.79
N GLU A 44 -13.56 9.79 -0.13
CA GLU A 44 -14.41 10.93 -0.45
C GLU A 44 -15.59 11.01 0.52
N VAL A 45 -16.24 9.87 0.75
CA VAL A 45 -17.36 9.77 1.70
C VAL A 45 -17.04 8.68 2.70
N GLY A 46 -16.97 9.02 3.99
CA GLY A 46 -16.60 8.13 5.08
C GLY A 46 -15.51 8.75 5.94
N ASP A 47 -14.56 7.96 6.43
CA ASP A 47 -13.45 8.47 7.23
C ASP A 47 -12.41 9.13 6.30
N VAL A 48 -12.44 10.45 6.25
CA VAL A 48 -11.55 11.26 5.38
C VAL A 48 -10.09 11.20 5.81
N ASN A 49 -9.79 10.67 6.98
CA ASN A 49 -8.41 10.47 7.45
C ASN A 49 -7.84 9.11 7.05
N SER A 50 -8.63 8.30 6.34
CA SER A 50 -8.22 6.97 5.89
C SER A 50 -8.11 6.91 4.37
N TYR A 51 -7.20 6.03 3.90
CA TYR A 51 -7.05 5.71 2.49
C TYR A 51 -6.88 4.21 2.32
N VAL A 52 -7.17 3.72 1.10
CA VAL A 52 -7.14 2.29 0.78
C VAL A 52 -6.18 2.06 -0.37
N HIS A 53 -5.38 1.01 -0.26
CA HIS A 53 -4.59 0.52 -1.39
C HIS A 53 -4.64 -1.01 -1.42
N VAL A 54 -4.58 -1.56 -2.62
CA VAL A 54 -4.74 -3.00 -2.86
C VAL A 54 -3.62 -3.49 -3.74
N TRP A 55 -2.98 -4.58 -3.32
CA TRP A 55 -1.86 -5.22 -4.03
C TRP A 55 -2.25 -6.65 -4.39
N ALA A 56 -1.95 -7.07 -5.60
CA ALA A 56 -2.26 -8.42 -6.07
C ALA A 56 -1.00 -9.29 -6.06
N TYR A 57 -1.14 -10.52 -5.59
CA TYR A 57 -0.08 -11.52 -5.60
C TYR A 57 -0.62 -12.84 -6.14
N LYS A 58 0.27 -13.67 -6.65
CA LYS A 58 -0.09 -15.01 -7.12
C LYS A 58 -0.67 -15.85 -5.97
N ASP A 59 0.02 -15.82 -4.82
CA ASP A 59 -0.32 -16.56 -3.61
C ASP A 59 0.42 -15.95 -2.40
N LEU A 60 0.26 -16.53 -1.22
CA LEU A 60 0.92 -16.05 -0.01
C LEU A 60 2.44 -16.16 -0.08
N ALA A 61 2.98 -17.18 -0.74
CA ALA A 61 4.42 -17.33 -0.90
C ALA A 61 5.01 -16.22 -1.77
N ASP A 62 4.33 -15.86 -2.84
CA ASP A 62 4.70 -14.73 -3.70
C ASP A 62 4.69 -13.42 -2.90
N ARG A 63 3.64 -13.19 -2.12
CA ARG A 63 3.53 -12.03 -1.23
C ARG A 63 4.70 -11.96 -0.26
N THR A 64 5.00 -13.06 0.42
CA THR A 64 6.08 -13.14 1.42
C THR A 64 7.42 -12.80 0.78
N ALA A 65 7.73 -13.37 -0.38
CA ALA A 65 8.99 -13.13 -1.07
C ALA A 65 9.13 -11.67 -1.53
N LYS A 66 8.08 -11.10 -2.12
CA LYS A 66 8.09 -9.72 -2.60
C LYS A 66 8.20 -8.73 -1.45
N ARG A 67 7.48 -8.95 -0.36
CA ARG A 67 7.56 -8.08 0.81
C ARG A 67 8.92 -8.17 1.50
N ALA A 68 9.52 -9.36 1.55
CA ALA A 68 10.87 -9.50 2.08
C ALA A 68 11.88 -8.69 1.26
N ALA A 69 11.78 -8.73 -0.07
CA ALA A 69 12.64 -7.93 -0.95
C ALA A 69 12.40 -6.43 -0.73
N MET A 70 11.15 -6.00 -0.56
CA MET A 70 10.82 -4.60 -0.29
C MET A 70 11.47 -4.11 1.01
N TRP A 71 11.38 -4.90 2.08
CA TRP A 71 11.95 -4.52 3.37
C TRP A 71 13.47 -4.64 3.44
N ALA A 72 14.12 -5.14 2.39
CA ALA A 72 15.56 -5.14 2.23
C ALA A 72 16.05 -4.04 1.27
N ASP A 73 15.14 -3.31 0.63
CA ASP A 73 15.46 -2.31 -0.38
C ASP A 73 15.80 -0.95 0.23
N PRO A 74 16.98 -0.37 -0.08
CA PRO A 74 17.38 0.91 0.51
C PRO A 74 16.45 2.08 0.20
N GLU A 75 15.87 2.15 -1.00
CA GLU A 75 14.92 3.22 -1.35
C GLU A 75 13.65 3.12 -0.52
N TRP A 76 13.12 1.91 -0.36
CA TRP A 76 11.92 1.71 0.47
C TRP A 76 12.21 2.08 1.92
N LEU A 77 13.36 1.65 2.46
CA LEU A 77 13.74 1.96 3.84
C LEU A 77 13.94 3.46 4.06
N ALA A 78 14.42 4.20 3.07
CA ALA A 78 14.51 5.67 3.14
C ALA A 78 13.12 6.30 3.25
N TYR A 79 12.15 5.80 2.48
CA TYR A 79 10.75 6.24 2.60
C TYR A 79 10.18 5.92 4.00
N VAL A 80 10.39 4.70 4.49
CA VAL A 80 9.89 4.26 5.81
C VAL A 80 10.43 5.19 6.90
N LYS A 81 11.71 5.53 6.83
CA LYS A 81 12.33 6.46 7.78
C LYS A 81 11.67 7.84 7.71
N ALA A 82 11.51 8.39 6.52
CA ALA A 82 10.90 9.71 6.32
C ALA A 82 9.44 9.73 6.78
N SER A 83 8.69 8.66 6.50
CA SER A 83 7.30 8.50 6.93
C SER A 83 7.20 8.44 8.46
N GLY A 84 8.11 7.72 9.11
CA GLY A 84 8.19 7.66 10.56
C GLY A 84 8.49 9.01 11.19
N GLU A 85 9.38 9.79 10.59
CA GLU A 85 9.70 11.15 11.05
C GLU A 85 8.51 12.10 10.88
N LEU A 86 7.76 11.96 9.80
CA LEU A 86 6.53 12.74 9.59
C LEU A 86 5.46 12.38 10.64
N GLY A 87 5.37 11.12 11.01
CA GLY A 87 4.50 10.67 12.11
C GLY A 87 3.01 10.81 11.86
N ALA A 88 2.57 10.82 10.60
CA ALA A 88 1.16 10.99 10.25
C ALA A 88 0.34 9.72 10.47
N LEU A 89 0.92 8.56 10.21
CA LEU A 89 0.22 7.28 10.23
C LEU A 89 -0.05 6.79 11.65
N ILE A 90 -1.31 6.48 11.98
CA ILE A 90 -1.70 6.04 13.33
C ILE A 90 -2.31 4.65 13.36
N LYS A 91 -2.76 4.11 12.22
CA LYS A 91 -3.39 2.80 12.18
C LYS A 91 -3.24 2.17 10.81
N GLN A 92 -2.96 0.88 10.79
CA GLN A 92 -2.88 0.06 9.58
C GLN A 92 -3.70 -1.20 9.81
N VAL A 93 -4.64 -1.45 8.90
CA VAL A 93 -5.46 -2.67 8.91
C VAL A 93 -5.40 -3.27 7.52
N ASN A 94 -5.23 -4.59 7.43
CA ASN A 94 -5.30 -5.25 6.13
C ASN A 94 -6.05 -6.56 6.22
N ILE A 95 -6.62 -6.96 5.10
CA ILE A 95 -7.24 -8.26 4.92
C ILE A 95 -6.70 -8.87 3.62
N ILE A 96 -6.56 -10.19 3.63
CA ILE A 96 -6.18 -10.93 2.43
C ILE A 96 -7.44 -11.55 1.85
N LEU A 97 -7.73 -11.21 0.61
CA LEU A 97 -8.89 -11.73 -0.11
C LEU A 97 -8.43 -12.74 -1.16
N ASN A 98 -9.20 -13.80 -1.33
CA ASN A 98 -9.03 -14.70 -2.47
C ASN A 98 -9.85 -14.16 -3.64
N ALA A 99 -9.23 -14.07 -4.82
CA ALA A 99 -9.98 -13.72 -6.02
C ALA A 99 -11.04 -14.79 -6.28
N THR A 100 -12.24 -14.36 -6.67
CA THR A 100 -13.27 -15.31 -7.11
C THR A 100 -12.86 -15.89 -8.48
N SER A 101 -13.42 -17.05 -8.81
CA SER A 101 -13.09 -17.72 -10.09
C SER A 101 -13.47 -16.90 -11.33
N PHE A 102 -14.42 -16.00 -11.18
CA PHE A 102 -14.93 -15.18 -12.29
C PHE A 102 -14.30 -13.78 -12.37
N PHE A 103 -13.46 -13.39 -11.39
CA PHE A 103 -12.83 -12.08 -11.39
C PHE A 103 -11.47 -12.12 -12.07
N LYS A 104 -11.24 -11.15 -12.98
CA LYS A 104 -9.93 -10.94 -13.61
C LYS A 104 -9.57 -9.46 -13.56
N LEU A 105 -8.27 -9.20 -13.36
CA LEU A 105 -7.77 -7.83 -13.42
C LEU A 105 -7.91 -7.26 -14.83
N PRO A 106 -8.20 -5.94 -14.97
CA PRO A 106 -8.20 -5.30 -16.28
C PRO A 106 -6.85 -5.50 -16.98
N GLY A 107 -6.90 -5.89 -18.26
CA GLY A 107 -5.69 -6.08 -19.05
C GLY A 107 -5.03 -7.45 -18.91
N SER A 108 -5.61 -8.37 -18.16
CA SER A 108 -5.07 -9.73 -18.00
C SER A 108 -5.92 -10.79 -18.70
#